data_b7aa23f0020204435563f8efaab3a4f4
#
_entry.id   b7aa23f0020204435563f8efaab3a4f4
#
_cell.length_a   1.000
_cell.length_b   1.000
_cell.length_c   1.000
_cell.angle_alpha   90.00
_cell.angle_beta   90.00
_cell.angle_gamma   90.00
#
_symmetry.space_group_name_H-M   'P 1'
#
loop_
_entity.id
_entity.type
_entity.pdbx_description
1 polymer ?
#
loop_
_entity_poly.entity_id
_entity_poly.type
_entity_poly.pdbx_seq_one_letter_code
_entity_poly.pdbx_strand_id
1 'polypeptide(L)'
;MGKLYFRHGAMNSGKSTALLQVAFNYEERGQKVLLVKPAVDTKGDNKVMSRLGMVREVDFLVLPNEDLRSKFNDFATNLGQKVDCLLIDEAQFLTPDQVDEAMKIAVLDGVPVLAYGIRTDFLTKGFPGSIRLLEIAHSLEELKTICRCGKKAMFNARLKNGSFVFDGDQVAIDGDQVTYESLCPNCYFEKLGQ
;
A
#
# COMPACT_ATOMS: atom_id res chain seq x y z
N MET A 1 -12.58 -7.04 -18.98
CA MET A 1 -11.14 -7.04 -18.68
C MET A 1 -10.92 -6.13 -17.49
N GLY A 2 -10.39 -6.66 -16.40
CA GLY A 2 -10.01 -5.88 -15.24
C GLY A 2 -8.82 -4.98 -15.54
N LYS A 3 -8.54 -4.02 -14.64
CA LYS A 3 -7.37 -3.12 -14.73
C LYS A 3 -6.62 -3.15 -13.41
N LEU A 4 -5.30 -2.95 -13.48
CA LEU A 4 -4.45 -2.70 -12.33
C LEU A 4 -4.36 -1.19 -12.09
N TYR A 5 -4.73 -0.75 -10.89
CA TYR A 5 -4.67 0.64 -10.43
C TYR A 5 -3.62 0.76 -9.33
N PHE A 6 -2.79 1.78 -9.38
CA PHE A 6 -1.91 2.12 -8.28
C PHE A 6 -2.32 3.47 -7.67
N ARG A 7 -2.85 3.42 -6.47
CA ARG A 7 -3.22 4.59 -5.66
C ARG A 7 -2.16 4.84 -4.60
N HIS A 8 -1.37 5.86 -4.84
CA HIS A 8 -0.22 6.16 -4.00
C HIS A 8 -0.33 7.53 -3.34
N GLY A 9 0.41 7.73 -2.27
CA GLY A 9 0.50 9.02 -1.59
C GLY A 9 1.48 8.91 -0.44
N ALA A 10 1.94 10.06 0.08
CA ALA A 10 2.74 10.10 1.28
C ALA A 10 1.99 9.44 2.46
N MET A 11 2.69 9.13 3.53
CA MET A 11 2.02 8.68 4.75
C MET A 11 0.95 9.71 5.17
N ASN A 12 -0.11 9.25 5.81
CA ASN A 12 -1.22 10.10 6.24
C ASN A 12 -2.08 10.72 5.11
N SER A 13 -1.95 10.23 3.87
CA SER A 13 -2.78 10.68 2.74
C SER A 13 -4.17 10.03 2.68
N GLY A 14 -4.56 9.24 3.68
CA GLY A 14 -5.87 8.60 3.72
C GLY A 14 -6.00 7.32 2.88
N LYS A 15 -4.90 6.69 2.50
CA LYS A 15 -4.91 5.46 1.67
C LYS A 15 -5.79 4.36 2.24
N SER A 16 -5.59 3.99 3.50
CA SER A 16 -6.38 2.93 4.16
C SER A 16 -7.86 3.31 4.28
N THR A 17 -8.18 4.60 4.49
CA THR A 17 -9.56 5.08 4.49
C THR A 17 -10.20 4.92 3.11
N ALA A 18 -9.49 5.34 2.05
CA ALA A 18 -9.97 5.21 0.67
C ALA A 18 -10.14 3.74 0.25
N LEU A 19 -9.21 2.88 0.67
CA LEU A 19 -9.29 1.44 0.42
C LEU A 19 -10.54 0.83 1.09
N LEU A 20 -10.76 1.10 2.38
CA LEU A 20 -11.91 0.59 3.12
C LEU A 20 -13.23 1.14 2.56
N GLN A 21 -13.25 2.39 2.09
CA GLN A 21 -14.43 2.96 1.43
C GLN A 21 -14.75 2.22 0.13
N VAL A 22 -13.74 1.87 -0.67
CA VAL A 22 -13.95 1.07 -1.89
C VAL A 22 -14.48 -0.31 -1.54
N ALA A 23 -13.91 -0.98 -0.55
CA ALA A 23 -14.40 -2.28 -0.08
C ALA A 23 -15.90 -2.20 0.29
N PHE A 24 -16.26 -1.21 1.09
CA PHE A 24 -17.64 -0.99 1.50
C PHE A 24 -18.58 -0.74 0.29
N ASN A 25 -18.15 0.07 -0.67
CA ASN A 25 -18.97 0.39 -1.85
C ASN A 25 -19.28 -0.84 -2.73
N TYR A 26 -18.35 -1.79 -2.83
CA TYR A 26 -18.58 -3.06 -3.51
C TYR A 26 -19.55 -3.94 -2.71
N GLU A 27 -19.29 -4.09 -1.42
CA GLU A 27 -20.02 -4.99 -0.53
C GLU A 27 -21.49 -4.56 -0.31
N GLU A 28 -21.77 -3.26 -0.21
CA GLU A 28 -23.16 -2.76 -0.14
C GLU A 28 -23.99 -3.07 -1.41
N ARG A 29 -23.31 -3.41 -2.52
CA ARG A 29 -23.93 -3.85 -3.77
C ARG A 29 -23.95 -5.38 -3.92
N GLY A 30 -23.60 -6.11 -2.87
CA GLY A 30 -23.54 -7.57 -2.89
C GLY A 30 -22.37 -8.14 -3.68
N GLN A 31 -21.35 -7.31 -4.00
CA GLN A 31 -20.15 -7.74 -4.71
C GLN A 31 -19.06 -8.20 -3.73
N LYS A 32 -18.31 -9.25 -4.11
CA LYS A 32 -17.27 -9.82 -3.26
C LYS A 32 -15.91 -9.14 -3.51
N VAL A 33 -15.35 -8.60 -2.45
CA VAL A 33 -14.00 -8.04 -2.44
C VAL A 33 -13.07 -8.94 -1.64
N LEU A 34 -11.86 -9.16 -2.15
CA LEU A 34 -10.76 -9.68 -1.35
C LEU A 34 -9.80 -8.56 -0.98
N LEU A 35 -9.43 -8.53 0.28
CA LEU A 35 -8.45 -7.59 0.83
C LEU A 35 -7.20 -8.35 1.25
N VAL A 36 -6.05 -7.98 0.70
CA VAL A 36 -4.78 -8.64 0.95
C VAL A 36 -3.70 -7.64 1.34
N LYS A 37 -2.65 -8.15 1.97
CA LYS A 37 -1.52 -7.34 2.43
C LYS A 37 -0.24 -8.17 2.32
N PRO A 38 0.89 -7.59 1.86
CA PRO A 38 2.19 -8.24 1.97
C PRO A 38 2.56 -8.47 3.43
N ALA A 39 3.04 -9.66 3.75
CA ALA A 39 3.63 -9.95 5.05
C ALA A 39 5.08 -9.47 5.06
N VAL A 40 5.33 -8.36 5.71
CA VAL A 40 6.69 -7.76 5.81
C VAL A 40 7.47 -8.35 6.98
N ASP A 41 6.75 -8.86 7.98
CA ASP A 41 7.30 -9.44 9.19
C ASP A 41 6.39 -10.58 9.68
N THR A 42 6.95 -11.55 10.42
CA THR A 42 6.23 -12.69 11.02
C THR A 42 5.15 -12.28 12.03
N LYS A 43 5.17 -11.03 12.46
CA LYS A 43 4.14 -10.38 13.29
C LYS A 43 3.12 -9.57 12.47
N GLY A 44 3.04 -9.82 11.15
CA GLY A 44 2.19 -9.07 10.24
C GLY A 44 0.79 -8.91 10.79
N ASP A 45 0.43 -7.67 11.10
CA ASP A 45 -0.93 -7.31 11.49
C ASP A 45 -1.86 -7.67 10.32
N ASN A 46 -2.72 -8.66 10.53
CA ASN A 46 -3.72 -9.13 9.57
C ASN A 46 -4.91 -8.17 9.41
N LYS A 47 -4.71 -6.90 9.75
CA LYS A 47 -5.76 -5.87 9.72
C LYS A 47 -5.33 -4.66 8.91
N VAL A 48 -6.29 -4.05 8.25
CA VAL A 48 -6.21 -2.69 7.73
C VAL A 48 -6.95 -1.77 8.68
N MET A 49 -6.26 -0.75 9.15
CA MET A 49 -6.82 0.23 10.09
C MET A 49 -6.74 1.63 9.50
N SER A 50 -7.87 2.30 9.41
CA SER A 50 -7.88 3.72 9.06
C SER A 50 -7.71 4.59 10.30
N ARG A 51 -7.18 5.80 10.13
CA ARG A 51 -7.10 6.78 11.22
C ARG A 51 -8.46 7.26 11.74
N LEU A 52 -9.51 7.05 10.96
CA LEU A 52 -10.89 7.33 11.37
C LEU A 52 -11.50 6.22 12.23
N GLY A 53 -10.71 5.20 12.60
CA GLY A 53 -11.12 4.12 13.48
C GLY A 53 -11.78 2.93 12.77
N MET A 54 -11.90 2.94 11.45
CA MET A 54 -12.37 1.77 10.71
C MET A 54 -11.28 0.70 10.71
N VAL A 55 -11.68 -0.53 11.02
CA VAL A 55 -10.79 -1.71 11.05
C VAL A 55 -11.43 -2.83 10.25
N ARG A 56 -10.62 -3.50 9.42
CA ARG A 56 -11.03 -4.70 8.69
C ARG A 56 -9.90 -5.72 8.67
N GLU A 57 -10.22 -6.97 8.90
CA GLU A 57 -9.27 -8.06 8.73
C GLU A 57 -9.00 -8.30 7.23
N VAL A 58 -7.76 -8.64 6.89
CA VAL A 58 -7.41 -9.05 5.53
C VAL A 58 -7.84 -10.49 5.31
N ASP A 59 -8.23 -10.81 4.08
CA ASP A 59 -8.63 -12.17 3.71
C ASP A 59 -7.40 -13.11 3.72
N PHE A 60 -6.24 -12.61 3.29
CA PHE A 60 -4.96 -13.31 3.44
C PHE A 60 -3.76 -12.37 3.39
N LEU A 61 -2.65 -12.83 3.95
CA LEU A 61 -1.33 -12.22 3.81
C LEU A 61 -0.56 -12.93 2.70
N VAL A 62 0.32 -12.22 2.00
CA VAL A 62 1.21 -12.80 0.99
C VAL A 62 2.67 -12.62 1.41
N LEU A 63 3.41 -13.75 1.53
CA LEU A 63 4.82 -13.75 1.86
C LEU A 63 5.68 -13.40 0.62
N PRO A 64 6.90 -12.88 0.80
CA PRO A 64 7.76 -12.50 -0.34
C PRO A 64 8.08 -13.63 -1.33
N ASN A 65 8.05 -14.88 -0.88
CA ASN A 65 8.31 -16.09 -1.69
C ASN A 65 7.05 -16.79 -2.20
N GLU A 66 5.86 -16.22 -1.95
CA GLU A 66 4.60 -16.75 -2.44
C GLU A 66 4.19 -16.11 -3.76
N ASP A 67 3.56 -16.92 -4.63
CA ASP A 67 2.90 -16.44 -5.85
C ASP A 67 1.53 -15.85 -5.52
N LEU A 68 1.38 -14.56 -5.74
CA LEU A 68 0.15 -13.83 -5.41
C LEU A 68 -1.06 -14.36 -6.18
N ARG A 69 -0.89 -14.67 -7.48
CA ARG A 69 -2.01 -15.11 -8.32
C ARG A 69 -2.47 -16.52 -7.95
N SER A 70 -1.54 -17.43 -7.70
CA SER A 70 -1.88 -18.78 -7.23
C SER A 70 -2.65 -18.71 -5.92
N LYS A 71 -2.18 -17.94 -4.95
CA LYS A 71 -2.84 -17.77 -3.67
C LYS A 71 -4.24 -17.13 -3.80
N PHE A 72 -4.36 -16.12 -4.67
CA PHE A 72 -5.64 -15.50 -4.99
C PHE A 72 -6.62 -16.53 -5.58
N ASN A 73 -6.19 -17.34 -6.54
CA ASN A 73 -7.03 -18.33 -7.21
C ASN A 73 -7.47 -19.44 -6.26
N ASP A 74 -6.59 -19.92 -5.40
CA ASP A 74 -6.90 -20.92 -4.37
C ASP A 74 -7.95 -20.37 -3.40
N PHE A 75 -7.77 -19.13 -2.96
CA PHE A 75 -8.70 -18.49 -2.04
C PHE A 75 -10.07 -18.25 -2.70
N ALA A 76 -10.08 -17.74 -3.93
CA ALA A 76 -11.30 -17.48 -4.69
C ALA A 76 -12.08 -18.78 -4.98
N THR A 77 -11.37 -19.87 -5.28
CA THR A 77 -11.97 -21.21 -5.49
C THR A 77 -12.63 -21.71 -4.21
N ASN A 78 -11.95 -21.60 -3.07
CA ASN A 78 -12.47 -22.05 -1.77
C ASN A 78 -13.68 -21.22 -1.30
N LEU A 79 -13.81 -19.97 -1.72
CA LEU A 79 -15.00 -19.15 -1.43
C LEU A 79 -16.27 -19.64 -2.15
N GLY A 80 -16.13 -20.36 -3.27
CA GLY A 80 -17.26 -20.84 -4.06
C GLY A 80 -18.11 -19.70 -4.69
N GLN A 81 -17.60 -18.49 -4.75
CA GLN A 81 -18.26 -17.33 -5.37
C GLN A 81 -17.26 -16.48 -6.14
N LYS A 82 -17.77 -15.74 -7.12
CA LYS A 82 -16.95 -14.82 -7.92
C LYS A 82 -16.38 -13.70 -7.06
N VAL A 83 -15.10 -13.40 -7.26
CA VAL A 83 -14.46 -12.21 -6.70
C VAL A 83 -14.59 -11.07 -7.72
N ASP A 84 -15.09 -9.93 -7.26
CA ASP A 84 -15.37 -8.76 -8.11
C ASP A 84 -14.27 -7.70 -8.03
N CYS A 85 -13.44 -7.72 -7.00
CA CYS A 85 -12.31 -6.80 -6.84
C CYS A 85 -11.25 -7.38 -5.89
N LEU A 86 -9.98 -7.15 -6.20
CA LEU A 86 -8.85 -7.38 -5.30
C LEU A 86 -8.30 -6.04 -4.82
N LEU A 87 -8.27 -5.84 -3.51
CA LEU A 87 -7.65 -4.68 -2.86
C LEU A 87 -6.34 -5.10 -2.19
N ILE A 88 -5.28 -4.36 -2.42
CA ILE A 88 -3.95 -4.62 -1.84
C ILE A 88 -3.55 -3.41 -1.02
N ASP A 89 -3.42 -3.58 0.30
CA ASP A 89 -2.85 -2.55 1.18
C ASP A 89 -1.33 -2.73 1.30
N GLU A 90 -0.61 -1.65 1.59
CA GLU A 90 0.85 -1.62 1.72
C GLU A 90 1.58 -2.26 0.52
N ALA A 91 1.07 -2.00 -0.69
CA ALA A 91 1.53 -2.62 -1.93
C ALA A 91 3.00 -2.32 -2.28
N GLN A 92 3.63 -1.32 -1.65
CA GLN A 92 5.07 -1.05 -1.78
C GLN A 92 5.93 -2.23 -1.35
N PHE A 93 5.42 -3.10 -0.47
CA PHE A 93 6.13 -4.27 0.03
C PHE A 93 5.95 -5.54 -0.82
N LEU A 94 5.18 -5.46 -1.89
CA LEU A 94 5.16 -6.52 -2.91
C LEU A 94 6.53 -6.63 -3.59
N THR A 95 6.89 -7.84 -3.98
CA THR A 95 8.01 -8.03 -4.91
C THR A 95 7.59 -7.60 -6.32
N PRO A 96 8.54 -7.26 -7.21
CA PRO A 96 8.22 -6.99 -8.61
C PRO A 96 7.43 -8.12 -9.28
N ASP A 97 7.79 -9.38 -9.02
CA ASP A 97 7.09 -10.55 -9.54
C ASP A 97 5.63 -10.61 -9.05
N GLN A 98 5.37 -10.30 -7.78
CA GLN A 98 4.01 -10.23 -7.24
C GLN A 98 3.19 -9.09 -7.86
N VAL A 99 3.83 -7.99 -8.25
CA VAL A 99 3.17 -6.93 -9.02
C VAL A 99 2.81 -7.41 -10.43
N ASP A 100 3.68 -8.17 -11.07
CA ASP A 100 3.39 -8.81 -12.37
C ASP A 100 2.22 -9.80 -12.23
N GLU A 101 2.15 -10.56 -11.14
CA GLU A 101 1.01 -11.44 -10.84
C GLU A 101 -0.29 -10.64 -10.60
N ALA A 102 -0.23 -9.49 -9.93
CA ALA A 102 -1.38 -8.59 -9.78
C ALA A 102 -1.90 -8.09 -11.14
N MET A 103 -0.99 -7.81 -12.09
CA MET A 103 -1.35 -7.48 -13.46
C MET A 103 -2.04 -8.66 -14.16
N LYS A 104 -1.54 -9.89 -13.99
CA LYS A 104 -2.16 -11.09 -14.57
C LYS A 104 -3.55 -11.34 -14.00
N ILE A 105 -3.77 -11.17 -12.69
CA ILE A 105 -5.11 -11.22 -12.08
C ILE A 105 -6.04 -10.22 -12.77
N ALA A 106 -5.58 -8.99 -12.99
CA ALA A 106 -6.39 -7.97 -13.62
C ALA A 106 -6.76 -8.34 -15.08
N VAL A 107 -5.79 -8.76 -15.86
CA VAL A 107 -5.96 -8.93 -17.30
C VAL A 107 -6.50 -10.32 -17.67
N LEU A 108 -5.94 -11.37 -17.07
CA LEU A 108 -6.26 -12.76 -17.45
C LEU A 108 -7.46 -13.30 -16.67
N ASP A 109 -7.55 -12.98 -15.35
CA ASP A 109 -8.68 -13.43 -14.54
C ASP A 109 -9.85 -12.43 -14.56
N GLY A 110 -9.63 -11.25 -15.15
CA GLY A 110 -10.67 -10.24 -15.36
C GLY A 110 -11.11 -9.50 -14.11
N VAL A 111 -10.36 -9.61 -13.00
CA VAL A 111 -10.68 -9.01 -11.70
C VAL A 111 -9.95 -7.68 -11.53
N PRO A 112 -10.64 -6.54 -11.35
CA PRO A 112 -9.97 -5.27 -11.04
C PRO A 112 -9.09 -5.40 -9.81
N VAL A 113 -7.85 -4.86 -9.89
CA VAL A 113 -6.87 -4.85 -8.79
C VAL A 113 -6.55 -3.41 -8.44
N LEU A 114 -6.80 -3.01 -7.19
CA LEU A 114 -6.47 -1.70 -6.67
C LEU A 114 -5.38 -1.84 -5.61
N ALA A 115 -4.17 -1.42 -5.95
CA ALA A 115 -3.01 -1.43 -5.07
C ALA A 115 -2.83 -0.06 -4.41
N TYR A 116 -2.73 -0.04 -3.08
CA TYR A 116 -2.52 1.16 -2.29
C TYR A 116 -1.15 1.11 -1.62
N GLY A 117 -0.39 2.20 -1.69
CA GLY A 117 0.94 2.21 -1.09
C GLY A 117 1.64 3.56 -1.14
N ILE A 118 2.86 3.59 -0.61
CA ILE A 118 3.77 4.73 -0.72
C ILE A 118 4.77 4.50 -1.85
N ARG A 119 5.24 5.57 -2.50
CA ARG A 119 6.21 5.44 -3.60
C ARG A 119 7.62 5.19 -3.09
N THR A 120 8.03 5.98 -2.09
CA THR A 120 9.41 6.06 -1.63
C THR A 120 9.47 5.91 -0.10
N ASP A 121 10.61 5.46 0.36
CA ASP A 121 10.97 5.44 1.77
C ASP A 121 11.30 6.85 2.31
N PHE A 122 11.78 6.91 3.53
CA PHE A 122 12.19 8.16 4.20
C PHE A 122 13.48 8.78 3.62
N LEU A 123 14.25 8.05 2.81
CA LEU A 123 15.43 8.51 2.08
C LEU A 123 15.09 8.90 0.63
N THR A 124 13.81 9.00 0.31
CA THR A 124 13.28 9.28 -1.05
C THR A 124 13.58 8.21 -2.09
N LYS A 125 14.02 7.02 -1.66
CA LYS A 125 14.28 5.88 -2.55
C LYS A 125 13.01 5.07 -2.77
N GLY A 126 12.77 4.66 -4.02
CA GLY A 126 11.60 3.87 -4.38
C GLY A 126 11.63 2.47 -3.76
N PHE A 127 10.48 2.00 -3.33
CA PHE A 127 10.29 0.60 -2.98
C PHE A 127 10.19 -0.25 -4.26
N PRO A 128 10.78 -1.46 -4.29
CA PRO A 128 10.74 -2.31 -5.49
C PRO A 128 9.33 -2.55 -6.04
N GLY A 129 8.36 -2.86 -5.19
CA GLY A 129 6.97 -3.05 -5.58
C GLY A 129 6.33 -1.77 -6.14
N SER A 130 6.61 -0.61 -5.54
CA SER A 130 6.09 0.67 -6.03
C SER A 130 6.71 1.09 -7.35
N ILE A 131 8.00 0.85 -7.55
CA ILE A 131 8.67 1.09 -8.84
C ILE A 131 7.96 0.26 -9.92
N ARG A 132 7.77 -1.04 -9.67
CA ARG A 132 7.12 -1.92 -10.64
C ARG A 132 5.66 -1.52 -10.91
N LEU A 133 4.91 -1.12 -9.88
CA LEU A 133 3.54 -0.58 -10.04
C LEU A 133 3.51 0.69 -10.90
N LEU A 134 4.47 1.60 -10.71
CA LEU A 134 4.59 2.82 -11.52
C LEU A 134 4.89 2.52 -12.99
N GLU A 135 5.62 1.43 -13.27
CA GLU A 135 5.97 1.01 -14.63
C GLU A 135 4.78 0.41 -15.40
N ILE A 136 3.96 -0.42 -14.75
CA ILE A 136 3.00 -1.27 -15.45
C ILE A 136 1.52 -1.03 -15.14
N ALA A 137 1.17 -0.29 -14.06
CA ALA A 137 -0.24 -0.08 -13.73
C ALA A 137 -0.98 0.68 -14.84
N HIS A 138 -2.21 0.26 -15.14
CA HIS A 138 -3.06 0.92 -16.13
C HIS A 138 -3.45 2.34 -15.73
N SER A 139 -3.51 2.62 -14.43
CA SER A 139 -3.89 3.92 -13.90
C SER A 139 -3.10 4.23 -12.64
N LEU A 140 -2.58 5.45 -12.58
CA LEU A 140 -1.86 6.00 -11.44
C LEU A 140 -2.69 7.14 -10.84
N GLU A 141 -2.98 7.05 -9.54
CA GLU A 141 -3.74 8.06 -8.82
C GLU A 141 -2.99 8.49 -7.56
N GLU A 142 -2.76 9.79 -7.41
CA GLU A 142 -2.11 10.33 -6.23
C GLU A 142 -3.15 10.78 -5.18
N LEU A 143 -3.12 10.17 -4.01
CA LEU A 143 -3.84 10.62 -2.83
C LEU A 143 -3.01 11.70 -2.12
N LYS A 144 -3.47 12.94 -2.24
CA LYS A 144 -2.72 14.10 -1.76
C LYS A 144 -2.90 14.29 -0.24
N THR A 145 -1.84 14.78 0.40
CA THR A 145 -1.88 15.27 1.79
C THR A 145 -1.05 16.54 1.91
N ILE A 146 -1.14 17.21 3.05
CA ILE A 146 -0.48 18.49 3.29
C ILE A 146 0.67 18.36 4.28
N CYS A 147 1.74 19.10 4.03
CA CYS A 147 2.84 19.33 4.94
C CYS A 147 2.43 20.33 6.04
N ARG A 148 3.13 20.33 7.17
CA ARG A 148 2.93 21.32 8.25
C ARG A 148 2.97 22.78 7.79
N CYS A 149 3.70 23.09 6.70
CA CYS A 149 3.78 24.42 6.13
C CYS A 149 2.61 24.76 5.16
N GLY A 150 1.61 23.88 5.02
CA GLY A 150 0.45 24.05 4.15
C GLY A 150 0.68 23.65 2.68
N LYS A 151 1.91 23.35 2.26
CA LYS A 151 2.18 22.89 0.90
C LYS A 151 1.89 21.40 0.76
N LYS A 152 1.74 20.91 -0.48
CA LYS A 152 1.57 19.48 -0.78
C LYS A 152 2.75 18.67 -0.21
N ALA A 153 2.46 17.68 0.62
CA ALA A 153 3.45 16.73 1.09
C ALA A 153 3.72 15.65 0.04
N MET A 154 4.99 15.32 -0.15
CA MET A 154 5.44 14.34 -1.15
C MET A 154 6.36 13.28 -0.56
N PHE A 155 7.11 13.62 0.48
CA PHE A 155 8.10 12.76 1.12
C PHE A 155 7.66 12.37 2.52
N ASN A 156 8.21 11.25 2.99
CA ASN A 156 8.03 10.78 4.35
C ASN A 156 9.36 10.97 5.09
N ALA A 157 9.37 11.73 6.16
CA ALA A 157 10.54 11.86 7.02
C ALA A 157 10.37 10.92 8.22
N ARG A 158 11.45 10.21 8.59
CA ARG A 158 11.48 9.34 9.77
C ARG A 158 11.94 10.12 10.98
N LEU A 159 11.25 9.92 12.10
CA LEU A 159 11.67 10.42 13.40
C LEU A 159 11.94 9.25 14.34
N LYS A 160 13.06 9.30 15.04
CA LYS A 160 13.41 8.41 16.14
C LYS A 160 13.51 9.23 17.43
N ASN A 161 12.71 8.88 18.43
CA ASN A 161 12.62 9.65 19.68
C ASN A 161 12.37 11.15 19.44
N GLY A 162 11.53 11.50 18.46
CA GLY A 162 11.18 12.88 18.12
C GLY A 162 12.21 13.66 17.27
N SER A 163 13.36 13.06 16.95
CA SER A 163 14.39 13.68 16.11
C SER A 163 14.37 13.10 14.70
N PHE A 164 14.54 13.95 13.68
CA PHE A 164 14.63 13.48 12.28
C PHE A 164 15.91 12.67 12.07
N VAL A 165 15.77 11.53 11.38
CA VAL A 165 16.87 10.64 11.01
C VAL A 165 16.85 10.38 9.52
N PHE A 166 18.04 10.39 8.89
CA PHE A 166 18.23 10.22 7.46
C PHE A 166 19.25 9.12 7.15
N ASP A 167 19.34 8.15 8.03
CA ASP A 167 20.16 6.94 7.92
C ASP A 167 19.38 5.71 8.41
N GLY A 168 19.87 4.53 8.07
CA GLY A 168 19.28 3.25 8.46
C GLY A 168 18.49 2.56 7.36
N ASP A 169 17.95 1.39 7.71
CA ASP A 169 17.24 0.50 6.79
C ASP A 169 15.91 1.09 6.31
N GLN A 170 15.48 0.65 5.12
CA GLN A 170 14.23 1.08 4.49
C GLN A 170 13.01 0.82 5.38
N VAL A 171 13.01 -0.31 6.10
CA VAL A 171 11.99 -0.68 7.07
C VAL A 171 12.58 -0.62 8.48
N ALA A 172 11.94 0.09 9.40
CA ALA A 172 12.36 0.10 10.80
C ALA A 172 11.95 -1.22 11.47
N ILE A 173 12.92 -1.89 12.13
CA ILE A 173 12.66 -3.08 12.95
C ILE A 173 12.21 -2.63 14.34
N ASP A 174 11.25 -3.35 14.93
CA ASP A 174 10.63 -3.08 16.23
C ASP A 174 11.61 -2.80 17.38
N GLY A 175 11.27 -1.83 18.21
CA GLY A 175 11.95 -1.52 19.46
C GLY A 175 12.20 -0.03 19.71
N ASP A 176 12.26 0.77 18.66
CA ASP A 176 12.47 2.22 18.76
C ASP A 176 11.13 2.97 18.62
N GLN A 177 11.00 4.10 19.31
CA GLN A 177 9.90 5.04 19.08
C GLN A 177 10.07 5.72 17.71
N VAL A 178 9.74 4.98 16.66
CA VAL A 178 9.81 5.46 15.29
C VAL A 178 8.45 5.99 14.87
N THR A 179 8.44 7.23 14.40
CA THR A 179 7.27 7.88 13.80
C THR A 179 7.63 8.45 12.43
N TYR A 180 6.63 8.79 11.65
CA TYR A 180 6.83 9.36 10.32
C TYR A 180 6.01 10.63 10.16
N GLU A 181 6.59 11.60 9.46
CA GLU A 181 5.94 12.84 9.10
C GLU A 181 5.98 13.06 7.60
N SER A 182 4.83 13.48 7.05
CA SER A 182 4.71 13.79 5.62
C SER A 182 5.12 15.24 5.36
N LEU A 183 6.15 15.44 4.57
CA LEU A 183 6.75 16.75 4.30
C LEU A 183 6.71 17.12 2.80
N CYS A 184 6.61 18.42 2.53
CA CYS A 184 6.91 18.93 1.21
C CYS A 184 8.44 18.91 0.96
N PRO A 185 8.92 18.99 -0.30
CA PRO A 185 10.34 18.94 -0.59
C PRO A 185 11.17 19.99 0.18
N ASN A 186 10.71 21.24 0.26
CA ASN A 186 11.42 22.28 0.99
C ASN A 186 11.64 21.93 2.47
N CYS A 187 10.54 21.57 3.17
CA CYS A 187 10.64 21.21 4.59
C CYS A 187 11.49 19.94 4.80
N TYR A 188 11.46 19.00 3.86
CA TYR A 188 12.28 17.81 3.92
C TYR A 188 13.77 18.13 3.83
N PHE A 189 14.19 18.93 2.84
CA PHE A 189 15.59 19.31 2.66
C PHE A 189 16.10 20.24 3.77
N GLU A 190 15.26 21.13 4.29
CA GLU A 190 15.61 21.92 5.49
C GLU A 190 15.93 21.01 6.70
N LYS A 191 15.20 19.89 6.89
CA LYS A 191 15.47 18.94 7.97
C LYS A 191 16.70 18.08 7.71
N LEU A 192 17.04 17.86 6.43
CA LEU A 192 18.27 17.17 6.01
C LEU A 192 19.53 18.05 6.19
N GLY A 193 19.36 19.37 6.39
CA GLY A 193 20.47 20.31 6.52
C GLY A 193 21.02 20.81 5.19
N GLN A 194 20.20 20.83 4.15
CA GLN A 194 20.53 21.32 2.80
C GLN A 194 19.70 22.55 2.43
#